data_a822e79115ef63d9ebc53b3f137d17a7
#
_entry.id   a822e79115ef63d9ebc53b3f137d17a7
#
_cell.length_a   1.000
_cell.length_b   1.000
_cell.length_c   1.000
_cell.angle_alpha   90.00
_cell.angle_beta   90.00
_cell.angle_gamma   90.00
#
_symmetry.space_group_name_H-M   'P 1'
#
loop_
_entity.id
_entity.type
_entity.pdbx_description
1 polymer ?
#
loop_
_entity_poly.entity_id
_entity_poly.type
_entity_poly.pdbx_seq_one_letter_code
_entity_poly.pdbx_strand_id
1 'polypeptide(L)'
;MNDAALLASPLFRGATSEEIAAMLPCLGASPRRFARGERILRAGEPTRYMGLVLTGSVLVEHTDLQGAVTLLGRAEPGDLFAEAYACASDELLLVDVVASEACEVLFLDARRILTQCTSTCEHHSRIIRNLVRTLAQKNLALSRRSLHTGPRTIRARLLSYLGEQAQRAGSRSFTIPFDRQQLADYLNVERSALSNELSKMQRDGLLTCRRSSFWSTSMQAPKHTRPIPNRN
;
A
#
# COMPACT_ATOMS: atom_id res chain seq x y z
N MET A 1 16.08 -19.44 3.75
CA MET A 1 15.14 -18.43 3.23
C MET A 1 14.64 -17.63 4.43
N ASN A 2 14.34 -16.35 4.30
CA ASN A 2 13.90 -15.56 5.46
C ASN A 2 12.42 -15.86 5.78
N ASP A 3 12.19 -16.84 6.65
CA ASP A 3 10.84 -17.29 7.03
C ASP A 3 10.04 -16.19 7.72
N ALA A 4 10.69 -15.27 8.40
CA ALA A 4 10.02 -14.14 9.07
C ALA A 4 9.28 -13.22 8.07
N ALA A 5 9.90 -12.90 6.93
CA ALA A 5 9.27 -12.09 5.89
C ALA A 5 8.09 -12.80 5.22
N LEU A 6 8.22 -14.13 5.02
CA LEU A 6 7.13 -14.94 4.46
C LEU A 6 5.94 -15.00 5.42
N LEU A 7 6.16 -15.23 6.70
CA LEU A 7 5.11 -15.27 7.72
C LEU A 7 4.45 -13.90 7.95
N ALA A 8 5.21 -12.81 7.79
CA ALA A 8 4.69 -11.44 7.89
C ALA A 8 3.84 -11.05 6.68
N SER A 9 4.02 -11.73 5.54
CA SER A 9 3.33 -11.36 4.30
C SER A 9 1.82 -11.61 4.37
N PRO A 10 1.00 -10.65 3.93
CA PRO A 10 -0.43 -10.83 3.79
C PRO A 10 -0.82 -12.01 2.89
N LEU A 11 0.03 -12.35 1.92
CA LEU A 11 -0.20 -13.46 0.98
C LEU A 11 -0.26 -14.82 1.70
N PHE A 12 0.61 -15.02 2.68
CA PHE A 12 0.73 -16.29 3.42
C PHE A 12 -0.02 -16.27 4.77
N ARG A 13 -0.89 -15.29 4.99
CA ARG A 13 -1.64 -15.17 6.25
C ARG A 13 -2.39 -16.48 6.57
N GLY A 14 -2.16 -17.01 7.80
CA GLY A 14 -2.79 -18.21 8.31
C GLY A 14 -2.14 -19.51 7.82
N ALA A 15 -0.95 -19.44 7.21
CA ALA A 15 -0.14 -20.59 6.87
C ALA A 15 1.04 -20.75 7.86
N THR A 16 1.45 -21.97 8.14
CA THR A 16 2.68 -22.27 8.89
C THR A 16 3.90 -22.21 7.97
N SER A 17 5.11 -22.19 8.56
CA SER A 17 6.36 -22.20 7.77
C SER A 17 6.46 -23.46 6.89
N GLU A 18 6.02 -24.61 7.41
CA GLU A 18 6.02 -25.89 6.69
C GLU A 18 5.04 -25.85 5.51
N GLU A 19 3.82 -25.31 5.72
CA GLU A 19 2.83 -25.13 4.67
C GLU A 19 3.35 -24.20 3.57
N ILE A 20 3.99 -23.09 3.96
CA ILE A 20 4.60 -22.13 3.01
C ILE A 20 5.68 -22.84 2.19
N ALA A 21 6.61 -23.54 2.84
CA ALA A 21 7.68 -24.26 2.16
C ALA A 21 7.14 -25.28 1.15
N ALA A 22 6.08 -26.00 1.50
CA ALA A 22 5.43 -26.96 0.60
C ALA A 22 4.74 -26.29 -0.59
N MET A 23 4.24 -25.04 -0.43
CA MET A 23 3.56 -24.30 -1.50
C MET A 23 4.51 -23.63 -2.50
N LEU A 24 5.69 -23.20 -2.07
CA LEU A 24 6.61 -22.42 -2.92
C LEU A 24 6.91 -23.04 -4.29
N PRO A 25 7.16 -24.35 -4.44
CA PRO A 25 7.36 -24.98 -5.74
C PRO A 25 6.13 -24.86 -6.65
N CYS A 26 4.93 -25.00 -6.10
CA CYS A 26 3.67 -24.89 -6.84
C CYS A 26 3.44 -23.46 -7.35
N LEU A 27 3.88 -22.44 -6.57
CA LEU A 27 3.75 -21.01 -6.92
C LEU A 27 4.84 -20.56 -7.90
N GLY A 28 5.75 -21.44 -8.32
CA GLY A 28 6.89 -21.10 -9.17
C GLY A 28 7.84 -20.10 -8.50
N ALA A 29 7.99 -20.24 -7.19
CA ALA A 29 8.81 -19.33 -6.38
C ALA A 29 10.27 -19.38 -6.78
N SER A 30 10.87 -18.19 -7.02
CA SER A 30 12.27 -18.03 -7.42
C SER A 30 12.89 -16.86 -6.67
N PRO A 31 13.78 -17.08 -5.69
CA PRO A 31 14.46 -15.99 -5.02
C PRO A 31 15.56 -15.40 -5.91
N ARG A 32 15.70 -14.06 -5.89
CA ARG A 32 16.77 -13.33 -6.59
C ARG A 32 17.31 -12.24 -5.69
N ARG A 33 18.62 -11.97 -5.83
CA ARG A 33 19.33 -10.90 -5.11
C ARG A 33 19.64 -9.76 -6.04
N PHE A 34 19.55 -8.54 -5.53
CA PHE A 34 19.79 -7.33 -6.25
C PHE A 34 20.69 -6.42 -5.42
N ALA A 35 21.63 -5.74 -6.10
CA ALA A 35 22.44 -4.72 -5.50
C ALA A 35 21.67 -3.40 -5.41
N ARG A 36 22.12 -2.48 -4.53
CA ARG A 36 21.54 -1.14 -4.44
C ARG A 36 21.55 -0.43 -5.80
N GLY A 37 20.42 0.15 -6.18
CA GLY A 37 20.23 0.87 -7.45
C GLY A 37 19.95 -0.05 -8.64
N GLU A 38 19.98 -1.38 -8.45
CA GLU A 38 19.65 -2.32 -9.52
C GLU A 38 18.16 -2.31 -9.82
N ARG A 39 17.82 -2.29 -11.12
CA ARG A 39 16.44 -2.32 -11.58
C ARG A 39 15.90 -3.74 -11.58
N ILE A 40 14.85 -3.97 -10.83
CA ILE A 40 14.20 -5.27 -10.63
C ILE A 40 13.14 -5.52 -11.70
N LEU A 41 12.29 -4.49 -11.96
CA LEU A 41 11.30 -4.48 -13.03
C LEU A 41 11.38 -3.14 -13.77
N ARG A 42 11.08 -3.16 -15.08
CA ARG A 42 11.21 -1.99 -15.95
C ARG A 42 9.85 -1.52 -16.47
N ALA A 43 9.61 -0.21 -16.42
CA ALA A 43 8.47 0.42 -17.08
C ALA A 43 8.46 0.09 -18.59
N GLY A 44 7.26 -0.14 -19.14
CA GLY A 44 7.07 -0.54 -20.55
C GLY A 44 7.21 -2.03 -20.81
N GLU A 45 7.63 -2.85 -19.85
CA GLU A 45 7.71 -4.30 -19.98
C GLU A 45 6.52 -4.98 -19.30
N PRO A 46 6.02 -6.10 -19.84
CA PRO A 46 5.00 -6.90 -19.16
C PRO A 46 5.64 -7.73 -18.05
N THR A 47 4.86 -8.07 -17.02
CA THR A 47 5.29 -9.03 -16.02
C THR A 47 4.22 -10.03 -15.68
N ARG A 48 4.57 -11.30 -15.57
CA ARG A 48 3.73 -12.37 -15.00
C ARG A 48 4.11 -12.69 -13.55
N TYR A 49 5.17 -12.05 -13.05
CA TYR A 49 5.68 -12.30 -11.72
C TYR A 49 5.35 -11.14 -10.80
N MET A 50 4.83 -11.44 -9.63
CA MET A 50 4.80 -10.51 -8.51
C MET A 50 6.04 -10.75 -7.65
N GLY A 51 6.54 -9.68 -7.02
CA GLY A 51 7.66 -9.75 -6.09
C GLY A 51 7.19 -9.68 -4.64
N LEU A 52 7.84 -10.46 -3.77
CA LEU A 52 7.74 -10.36 -2.32
C LEU A 52 9.14 -10.06 -1.78
N VAL A 53 9.28 -8.97 -1.03
CA VAL A 53 10.56 -8.59 -0.45
C VAL A 53 10.88 -9.52 0.71
N LEU A 54 12.04 -10.21 0.67
CA LEU A 54 12.53 -11.06 1.75
C LEU A 54 13.46 -10.30 2.68
N THR A 55 14.37 -9.48 2.12
CA THR A 55 15.32 -8.65 2.87
C THR A 55 15.57 -7.37 2.12
N GLY A 56 16.00 -6.32 2.83
CA GLY A 56 16.22 -5.00 2.26
C GLY A 56 14.91 -4.30 1.90
N SER A 57 14.93 -3.44 0.89
CA SER A 57 13.73 -2.70 0.46
C SER A 57 13.82 -2.30 -1.01
N VAL A 58 12.67 -2.10 -1.64
CA VAL A 58 12.55 -1.66 -3.04
C VAL A 58 11.71 -0.40 -3.15
N LEU A 59 12.01 0.42 -4.15
CA LEU A 59 11.26 1.63 -4.50
C LEU A 59 10.46 1.38 -5.77
N VAL A 60 9.24 1.89 -5.79
CA VAL A 60 8.38 1.91 -6.97
C VAL A 60 8.40 3.35 -7.48
N GLU A 61 8.94 3.56 -8.69
CA GLU A 61 9.25 4.87 -9.24
C GLU A 61 8.59 5.04 -10.62
N HIS A 62 8.13 6.25 -10.91
CA HIS A 62 7.70 6.64 -12.24
C HIS A 62 8.65 7.71 -12.77
N THR A 63 9.20 7.48 -13.95
CA THR A 63 10.03 8.47 -14.64
C THR A 63 9.21 9.06 -15.79
N ASP A 64 9.05 10.38 -15.79
CA ASP A 64 8.35 11.08 -16.86
C ASP A 64 9.22 11.26 -18.12
N LEU A 65 8.63 11.83 -19.17
CA LEU A 65 9.31 12.08 -20.45
C LEU A 65 10.49 13.07 -20.34
N GLN A 66 10.55 13.86 -19.27
CA GLN A 66 11.62 14.84 -19.01
C GLN A 66 12.73 14.22 -18.11
N GLY A 67 12.56 12.97 -17.69
CA GLY A 67 13.51 12.27 -16.82
C GLY A 67 13.32 12.56 -15.33
N ALA A 68 12.27 13.28 -14.93
CA ALA A 68 11.97 13.50 -13.52
C ALA A 68 11.41 12.22 -12.89
N VAL A 69 12.02 11.81 -11.77
CA VAL A 69 11.63 10.60 -11.04
C VAL A 69 10.67 10.93 -9.91
N THR A 70 9.52 10.31 -9.92
CA THR A 70 8.51 10.41 -8.85
C THR A 70 8.44 9.10 -8.08
N LEU A 71 8.70 9.14 -6.78
CA LEU A 71 8.55 8.00 -5.89
C LEU A 71 7.05 7.76 -5.61
N LEU A 72 6.55 6.60 -6.00
CA LEU A 72 5.15 6.21 -5.80
C LEU A 72 4.96 5.34 -4.56
N GLY A 73 6.00 4.59 -4.16
CA GLY A 73 5.93 3.74 -2.99
C GLY A 73 7.24 3.05 -2.65
N ARG A 74 7.27 2.45 -1.47
CA ARG A 74 8.35 1.59 -0.98
C ARG A 74 7.75 0.29 -0.50
N ALA A 75 8.42 -0.83 -0.78
CA ALA A 75 8.07 -2.12 -0.24
C ALA A 75 9.22 -2.63 0.66
N GLU A 76 8.85 -3.16 1.82
CA GLU A 76 9.73 -3.65 2.87
C GLU A 76 9.55 -5.17 3.04
N PRO A 77 10.35 -5.87 3.87
CA PRO A 77 10.22 -7.31 4.05
C PRO A 77 8.79 -7.74 4.42
N GLY A 78 8.25 -8.68 3.65
CA GLY A 78 6.87 -9.15 3.74
C GLY A 78 5.89 -8.48 2.78
N ASP A 79 6.24 -7.32 2.19
CA ASP A 79 5.38 -6.62 1.24
C ASP A 79 5.44 -7.23 -0.15
N LEU A 80 4.28 -7.17 -0.84
CA LEU A 80 4.13 -7.52 -2.25
C LEU A 80 4.23 -6.28 -3.14
N PHE A 81 4.82 -6.44 -4.32
CA PHE A 81 4.81 -5.44 -5.37
C PHE A 81 4.54 -6.06 -6.76
N ALA A 82 4.09 -5.25 -7.70
CA ALA A 82 3.71 -5.63 -9.07
C ALA A 82 2.62 -6.71 -9.17
N GLU A 83 1.91 -7.03 -8.07
CA GLU A 83 0.87 -8.06 -8.07
C GLU A 83 -0.32 -7.70 -8.97
N ALA A 84 -0.67 -6.42 -9.08
CA ALA A 84 -1.76 -5.97 -9.94
C ALA A 84 -1.43 -6.23 -11.42
N TYR A 85 -0.22 -5.87 -11.86
CA TYR A 85 0.26 -6.11 -13.22
C TYR A 85 0.41 -7.60 -13.52
N ALA A 86 0.99 -8.35 -12.59
CA ALA A 86 1.17 -9.80 -12.75
C ALA A 86 -0.16 -10.54 -12.91
N CYS A 87 -1.23 -10.06 -12.26
CA CYS A 87 -2.58 -10.63 -12.37
C CYS A 87 -3.34 -10.11 -13.59
N ALA A 88 -3.02 -8.92 -14.11
CA ALA A 88 -3.68 -8.30 -15.26
C ALA A 88 -3.04 -8.66 -16.61
N SER A 89 -2.24 -9.66 -16.71
CA SER A 89 -1.46 -10.35 -17.77
C SER A 89 -1.14 -9.60 -19.08
N ASP A 90 -1.90 -8.59 -19.48
CA ASP A 90 -1.73 -7.87 -20.76
C ASP A 90 -1.32 -6.40 -20.56
N GLU A 91 -1.16 -5.96 -19.29
CA GLU A 91 -0.79 -4.60 -18.95
C GLU A 91 0.72 -4.43 -18.85
N LEU A 92 1.24 -3.39 -19.50
CA LEU A 92 2.63 -2.99 -19.36
C LEU A 92 2.84 -2.22 -18.05
N LEU A 93 3.97 -2.46 -17.41
CA LEU A 93 4.36 -1.70 -16.21
C LEU A 93 4.43 -0.20 -16.53
N LEU A 94 3.76 0.62 -15.75
CA LEU A 94 3.88 2.09 -15.83
C LEU A 94 4.98 2.63 -14.91
N VAL A 95 5.69 1.74 -14.20
CA VAL A 95 6.65 2.08 -13.15
C VAL A 95 7.87 1.19 -13.24
N ASP A 96 9.00 1.72 -12.80
CA ASP A 96 10.19 0.95 -12.49
C ASP A 96 10.12 0.46 -11.03
N VAL A 97 10.71 -0.71 -10.76
CA VAL A 97 10.98 -1.17 -9.41
C VAL A 97 12.48 -1.29 -9.24
N VAL A 98 13.03 -0.58 -8.27
CA VAL A 98 14.49 -0.42 -8.06
C VAL A 98 14.85 -0.81 -6.62
N ALA A 99 15.97 -1.52 -6.45
CA ALA A 99 16.50 -1.85 -5.13
C ALA A 99 17.03 -0.59 -4.43
N SER A 100 16.43 -0.17 -3.29
CA SER A 100 16.92 0.99 -2.53
C SER A 100 18.19 0.70 -1.74
N GLU A 101 18.42 -0.57 -1.46
CA GLU A 101 19.59 -1.15 -0.82
C GLU A 101 19.80 -2.59 -1.34
N ALA A 102 20.84 -3.28 -0.94
CA ALA A 102 20.99 -4.69 -1.26
C ALA A 102 19.79 -5.47 -0.72
N CYS A 103 19.08 -6.17 -1.58
CA CYS A 103 17.82 -6.83 -1.23
C CYS A 103 17.71 -8.24 -1.84
N GLU A 104 16.87 -9.05 -1.24
CA GLU A 104 16.45 -10.34 -1.77
C GLU A 104 14.93 -10.32 -1.99
N VAL A 105 14.51 -10.69 -3.19
CA VAL A 105 13.12 -10.71 -3.63
C VAL A 105 12.73 -12.12 -4.04
N LEU A 106 11.60 -12.60 -3.55
CA LEU A 106 10.96 -13.83 -4.00
C LEU A 106 9.96 -13.51 -5.11
N PHE A 107 10.25 -13.97 -6.32
CA PHE A 107 9.30 -13.89 -7.44
C PHE A 107 8.31 -15.06 -7.38
N LEU A 108 7.04 -14.74 -7.57
CA LEU A 108 5.92 -15.71 -7.61
C LEU A 108 5.19 -15.57 -8.95
N ASP A 109 4.94 -16.69 -9.61
CA ASP A 109 4.23 -16.71 -10.89
C ASP A 109 2.71 -16.56 -10.65
N ALA A 110 2.14 -15.40 -11.04
CA ALA A 110 0.72 -15.12 -10.87
C ALA A 110 -0.18 -16.11 -11.63
N ARG A 111 0.25 -16.61 -12.78
CA ARG A 111 -0.51 -17.60 -13.54
C ARG A 111 -0.65 -18.89 -12.75
N ARG A 112 0.43 -19.36 -12.09
CA ARG A 112 0.37 -20.55 -11.25
C ARG A 112 -0.50 -20.35 -10.01
N ILE A 113 -0.52 -19.12 -9.46
CA ILE A 113 -1.39 -18.80 -8.33
C ILE A 113 -2.86 -18.82 -8.74
N LEU A 114 -3.19 -18.27 -9.92
CA LEU A 114 -4.56 -18.12 -10.40
C LEU A 114 -5.11 -19.40 -11.05
N THR A 115 -4.26 -20.32 -11.48
CA THR A 115 -4.68 -21.60 -12.08
C THR A 115 -4.91 -22.61 -10.98
N GLN A 116 -6.09 -23.23 -10.97
CA GLN A 116 -6.39 -24.30 -10.02
C GLN A 116 -5.42 -25.48 -10.17
N CYS A 117 -4.84 -25.92 -9.08
CA CYS A 117 -4.09 -27.14 -9.00
C CYS A 117 -5.03 -28.33 -9.26
N THR A 118 -4.60 -29.33 -10.04
CA THR A 118 -5.37 -30.56 -10.31
C THR A 118 -5.71 -31.38 -9.07
N SER A 119 -4.92 -31.25 -8.02
CA SER A 119 -5.25 -31.71 -6.68
C SER A 119 -5.86 -30.51 -5.92
N THR A 120 -7.14 -30.57 -5.58
CA THR A 120 -7.89 -29.55 -4.85
C THR A 120 -7.16 -29.19 -3.53
N CYS A 121 -6.12 -28.36 -3.62
CA CYS A 121 -5.22 -28.05 -2.52
C CYS A 121 -5.85 -26.90 -1.70
N GLU A 122 -6.20 -27.17 -0.44
CA GLU A 122 -6.75 -26.16 0.49
C GLU A 122 -5.82 -24.95 0.63
N HIS A 123 -4.52 -25.17 0.57
CA HIS A 123 -3.49 -24.12 0.62
C HIS A 123 -3.60 -23.17 -0.56
N HIS A 124 -3.87 -23.65 -1.77
CA HIS A 124 -4.01 -22.84 -2.97
C HIS A 124 -5.19 -21.89 -2.89
N SER A 125 -6.35 -22.38 -2.45
CA SER A 125 -7.54 -21.55 -2.20
C SER A 125 -7.28 -20.46 -1.15
N ARG A 126 -6.47 -20.73 -0.13
CA ARG A 126 -6.05 -19.75 0.88
C ARG A 126 -5.21 -18.62 0.26
N ILE A 127 -4.22 -18.98 -0.57
CA ILE A 127 -3.37 -18.00 -1.26
C ILE A 127 -4.19 -17.09 -2.17
N ILE A 128 -5.09 -17.66 -2.97
CA ILE A 128 -5.98 -16.86 -3.84
C ILE A 128 -6.83 -15.88 -3.02
N ARG A 129 -7.46 -16.34 -1.94
CA ARG A 129 -8.27 -15.47 -1.05
C ARG A 129 -7.41 -14.35 -0.44
N ASN A 130 -6.19 -14.66 -0.02
CA ASN A 130 -5.27 -13.70 0.55
C ASN A 130 -4.81 -12.68 -0.49
N LEU A 131 -4.53 -13.10 -1.71
CA LEU A 131 -4.17 -12.24 -2.84
C LEU A 131 -5.32 -11.27 -3.18
N VAL A 132 -6.55 -11.79 -3.32
CA VAL A 132 -7.74 -10.97 -3.57
C VAL A 132 -7.95 -9.95 -2.45
N ARG A 133 -7.79 -10.35 -1.19
CA ARG A 133 -7.88 -9.44 -0.04
C ARG A 133 -6.82 -8.35 -0.10
N THR A 134 -5.58 -8.70 -0.45
CA THR A 134 -4.47 -7.75 -0.57
C THR A 134 -4.72 -6.73 -1.68
N LEU A 135 -5.15 -7.19 -2.87
CA LEU A 135 -5.52 -6.33 -3.99
C LEU A 135 -6.68 -5.39 -3.62
N ALA A 136 -7.72 -5.93 -2.97
CA ALA A 136 -8.86 -5.13 -2.52
C ALA A 136 -8.44 -4.06 -1.49
N GLN A 137 -7.56 -4.40 -0.54
CA GLN A 137 -7.04 -3.44 0.44
C GLN A 137 -6.21 -2.34 -0.21
N LYS A 138 -5.34 -2.67 -1.18
CA LYS A 138 -4.57 -1.68 -1.94
C LYS A 138 -5.48 -0.80 -2.79
N ASN A 139 -6.49 -1.36 -3.45
CA ASN A 139 -7.47 -0.58 -4.21
C ASN A 139 -8.25 0.40 -3.31
N LEU A 140 -8.73 -0.05 -2.14
CA LEU A 140 -9.40 0.82 -1.16
C LEU A 140 -8.46 1.93 -0.65
N ALA A 141 -7.17 1.64 -0.45
CA ALA A 141 -6.19 2.64 -0.05
C ALA A 141 -5.99 3.71 -1.13
N LEU A 142 -5.87 3.30 -2.41
CA LEU A 142 -5.79 4.19 -3.56
C LEU A 142 -7.05 5.04 -3.73
N SER A 143 -8.24 4.43 -3.60
CA SER A 143 -9.52 5.13 -3.67
C SER A 143 -9.64 6.20 -2.58
N ARG A 144 -9.25 5.89 -1.35
CA ARG A 144 -9.21 6.86 -0.24
C ARG A 144 -8.25 8.01 -0.53
N ARG A 145 -7.04 7.69 -1.00
CA ARG A 145 -6.07 8.72 -1.38
C ARG A 145 -6.63 9.64 -2.46
N SER A 146 -7.31 9.09 -3.47
CA SER A 146 -7.98 9.86 -4.50
C SER A 146 -9.05 10.80 -3.93
N LEU A 147 -9.87 10.33 -2.99
CA LEU A 147 -10.87 11.17 -2.29
C LEU A 147 -10.21 12.32 -1.51
N HIS A 148 -9.05 12.07 -0.89
CA HIS A 148 -8.34 13.10 -0.12
C HIS A 148 -7.58 14.09 -1.00
N THR A 149 -7.08 13.67 -2.17
CA THR A 149 -6.31 14.52 -3.09
C THR A 149 -7.16 15.19 -4.16
N GLY A 150 -8.38 14.72 -4.41
CA GLY A 150 -9.32 15.27 -5.39
C GLY A 150 -9.78 16.71 -5.13
N PRO A 151 -9.98 17.17 -3.88
CA PRO A 151 -10.35 18.55 -3.63
C PRO A 151 -9.30 19.55 -4.14
N ARG A 152 -9.75 20.70 -4.67
CA ARG A 152 -8.86 21.68 -5.31
C ARG A 152 -7.94 22.44 -4.33
N THR A 153 -8.38 22.66 -3.08
CA THR A 153 -7.62 23.45 -2.11
C THR A 153 -6.95 22.57 -1.06
N ILE A 154 -5.79 22.99 -0.54
CA ILE A 154 -5.07 22.31 0.54
C ILE A 154 -5.97 22.16 1.76
N ARG A 155 -6.73 23.20 2.11
CA ARG A 155 -7.71 23.15 3.22
C ARG A 155 -8.73 22.04 3.04
N ALA A 156 -9.33 21.93 1.87
CA ALA A 156 -10.34 20.89 1.59
C ALA A 156 -9.73 19.47 1.61
N ARG A 157 -8.50 19.30 1.11
CA ARG A 157 -7.76 18.03 1.21
C ARG A 157 -7.48 17.64 2.67
N LEU A 158 -7.01 18.60 3.47
CA LEU A 158 -6.79 18.41 4.92
C LEU A 158 -8.09 18.05 5.64
N LEU A 159 -9.17 18.76 5.40
CA LEU A 159 -10.47 18.48 6.01
C LEU A 159 -11.01 17.11 5.62
N SER A 160 -10.85 16.71 4.35
CA SER A 160 -11.23 15.37 3.87
C SER A 160 -10.47 14.28 4.61
N TYR A 161 -9.13 14.39 4.68
CA TYR A 161 -8.28 13.41 5.35
C TYR A 161 -8.51 13.36 6.87
N LEU A 162 -8.43 14.52 7.54
CA LEU A 162 -8.58 14.60 8.99
C LEU A 162 -10.01 14.20 9.44
N GLY A 163 -11.02 14.47 8.61
CA GLY A 163 -12.40 14.02 8.84
C GLY A 163 -12.52 12.50 8.86
N GLU A 164 -11.90 11.81 7.91
CA GLU A 164 -11.87 10.35 7.92
C GLU A 164 -11.12 9.81 9.15
N GLN A 165 -9.98 10.43 9.53
CA GLN A 165 -9.24 9.99 10.73
C GLN A 165 -10.06 10.16 12.01
N ALA A 166 -10.76 11.28 12.17
CA ALA A 166 -11.66 11.51 13.29
C ALA A 166 -12.80 10.48 13.35
N GLN A 167 -13.40 10.17 12.19
CA GLN A 167 -14.43 9.13 12.09
C GLN A 167 -13.92 7.75 12.49
N ARG A 168 -12.74 7.37 12.03
CA ARG A 168 -12.10 6.08 12.37
C ARG A 168 -11.77 5.99 13.86
N ALA A 169 -11.29 7.09 14.44
CA ALA A 169 -10.98 7.16 15.86
C ALA A 169 -12.24 7.22 16.73
N GLY A 170 -13.43 7.51 16.17
CA GLY A 170 -14.66 7.78 16.93
C GLY A 170 -14.50 8.96 17.90
N SER A 171 -13.55 9.85 17.67
CA SER A 171 -13.14 10.91 18.58
C SER A 171 -12.72 12.17 17.83
N ARG A 172 -12.94 13.33 18.47
CA ARG A 172 -12.41 14.61 17.99
C ARG A 172 -10.91 14.76 18.24
N SER A 173 -10.34 13.96 19.14
CA SER A 173 -8.91 13.91 19.45
C SER A 173 -8.34 12.61 18.89
N PHE A 174 -7.38 12.72 17.98
CA PHE A 174 -6.78 11.57 17.32
C PHE A 174 -5.34 11.86 16.89
N THR A 175 -4.59 10.79 16.64
CA THR A 175 -3.23 10.85 16.12
C THR A 175 -3.21 10.23 14.73
N ILE A 176 -2.45 10.84 13.82
CA ILE A 176 -2.23 10.31 12.48
C ILE A 176 -0.85 9.64 12.39
N PRO A 177 -0.68 8.64 11.50
CA PRO A 177 0.60 7.92 11.36
C PRO A 177 1.67 8.73 10.60
N PHE A 178 1.33 9.91 10.09
CA PHE A 178 2.19 10.72 9.25
C PHE A 178 2.87 11.85 10.04
N ASP A 179 4.14 12.09 9.76
CA ASP A 179 4.78 13.36 10.04
C ASP A 179 4.34 14.45 9.03
N ARG A 180 4.90 15.67 9.13
CA ARG A 180 4.51 16.79 8.24
C ARG A 180 4.91 16.57 6.78
N GLN A 181 6.07 15.97 6.53
CA GLN A 181 6.52 15.65 5.18
C GLN A 181 5.64 14.57 4.59
N GLN A 182 5.47 13.47 5.30
CA GLN A 182 4.66 12.33 4.88
C GLN A 182 3.20 12.73 4.60
N LEU A 183 2.62 13.63 5.41
CA LEU A 183 1.27 14.13 5.17
C LEU A 183 1.21 15.00 3.92
N ALA A 184 2.22 15.83 3.66
CA ALA A 184 2.31 16.64 2.46
C ALA A 184 2.42 15.76 1.20
N ASP A 185 3.29 14.75 1.24
CA ASP A 185 3.46 13.78 0.16
C ASP A 185 2.17 12.97 -0.09
N TYR A 186 1.51 12.54 0.99
CA TYR A 186 0.24 11.82 0.89
C TYR A 186 -0.86 12.65 0.22
N LEU A 187 -0.97 13.94 0.60
CA LEU A 187 -1.97 14.88 0.05
C LEU A 187 -1.54 15.52 -1.28
N ASN A 188 -0.35 15.20 -1.77
CA ASN A 188 0.24 15.77 -2.98
C ASN A 188 0.26 17.31 -2.94
N VAL A 189 0.91 17.86 -1.91
CA VAL A 189 1.09 19.32 -1.70
C VAL A 189 2.49 19.61 -1.16
N GLU A 190 2.95 20.84 -1.35
CA GLU A 190 4.20 21.31 -0.74
C GLU A 190 4.10 21.34 0.79
N ARG A 191 5.15 20.86 1.48
CA ARG A 191 5.22 20.83 2.96
C ARG A 191 5.05 22.21 3.59
N SER A 192 5.66 23.22 3.00
CA SER A 192 5.55 24.62 3.44
C SER A 192 4.13 25.14 3.34
N ALA A 193 3.47 24.89 2.20
CA ALA A 193 2.09 25.27 1.94
C ALA A 193 1.12 24.54 2.90
N LEU A 194 1.34 23.24 3.15
CA LEU A 194 0.59 22.47 4.13
C LEU A 194 0.71 23.07 5.54
N SER A 195 1.94 23.39 5.98
CA SER A 195 2.20 23.96 7.31
C SER A 195 1.55 25.33 7.49
N ASN A 196 1.61 26.17 6.45
CA ASN A 196 0.95 27.46 6.44
C ASN A 196 -0.57 27.33 6.54
N GLU A 197 -1.17 26.38 5.80
CA GLU A 197 -2.61 26.17 5.84
C GLU A 197 -3.08 25.63 7.19
N LEU A 198 -2.34 24.69 7.78
CA LEU A 198 -2.63 24.20 9.14
C LEU A 198 -2.59 25.32 10.18
N SER A 199 -1.63 26.25 10.07
CA SER A 199 -1.55 27.42 10.94
C SER A 199 -2.74 28.38 10.78
N LYS A 200 -3.24 28.54 9.54
CA LYS A 200 -4.48 29.28 9.26
C LYS A 200 -5.70 28.61 9.87
N MET A 201 -5.83 27.27 9.69
CA MET A 201 -6.93 26.48 10.25
C MET A 201 -6.95 26.51 11.78
N GLN A 202 -5.79 26.59 12.43
CA GLN A 202 -5.70 26.77 13.90
C GLN A 202 -6.18 28.17 14.32
N ARG A 203 -5.78 29.23 13.61
CA ARG A 203 -6.25 30.60 13.86
C ARG A 203 -7.75 30.76 13.64
N ASP A 204 -8.29 30.07 12.64
CA ASP A 204 -9.73 30.03 12.35
C ASP A 204 -10.52 29.18 13.37
N GLY A 205 -9.85 28.57 14.35
CA GLY A 205 -10.49 27.77 15.39
C GLY A 205 -11.05 26.42 14.92
N LEU A 206 -10.68 25.96 13.71
CA LEU A 206 -11.19 24.71 13.13
C LEU A 206 -10.56 23.47 13.75
N LEU A 207 -9.29 23.57 14.11
CA LEU A 207 -8.53 22.48 14.71
C LEU A 207 -7.38 23.01 15.58
N THR A 208 -6.87 22.15 16.44
CA THR A 208 -5.57 22.34 17.09
C THR A 208 -4.70 21.15 16.75
N CYS A 209 -3.42 21.35 16.47
CA CYS A 209 -2.50 20.27 16.20
C CYS A 209 -1.14 20.48 16.88
N ARG A 210 -0.57 19.38 17.40
CA ARG A 210 0.80 19.31 17.91
C ARG A 210 1.48 18.07 17.36
N ARG A 211 2.49 18.27 16.49
CA ARG A 211 3.12 17.17 15.74
C ARG A 211 2.06 16.37 14.95
N SER A 212 1.88 15.09 15.26
CA SER A 212 0.92 14.18 14.61
C SER A 212 -0.42 14.05 15.35
N SER A 213 -0.59 14.76 16.47
CA SER A 213 -1.85 14.77 17.23
C SER A 213 -2.72 15.94 16.81
N PHE A 214 -4.01 15.67 16.60
CA PHE A 214 -5.02 16.62 16.14
C PHE A 214 -6.23 16.63 17.07
N TRP A 215 -6.76 17.83 17.28
CA TRP A 215 -8.02 18.07 17.95
C TRP A 215 -8.90 18.91 17.02
N SER A 216 -10.04 18.37 16.63
CA SER A 216 -11.02 19.09 15.78
C SER A 216 -12.09 19.76 16.64
N THR A 217 -12.27 21.07 16.44
CA THR A 217 -13.30 21.86 17.15
C THR A 217 -14.65 21.81 16.40
N SER A 218 -14.66 21.61 15.09
CA SER A 218 -15.84 21.77 14.23
C SER A 218 -16.36 20.51 13.58
N MET A 219 -15.65 19.38 13.66
CA MET A 219 -16.14 18.12 13.09
C MET A 219 -17.21 17.53 14.00
N GLN A 220 -18.45 17.45 13.51
CA GLN A 220 -19.50 16.70 14.17
C GLN A 220 -19.06 15.25 14.29
N ALA A 221 -19.13 14.68 15.51
CA ALA A 221 -19.01 13.24 15.68
C ALA A 221 -20.04 12.55 14.76
N PRO A 222 -19.68 11.48 14.04
CA PRO A 222 -20.64 10.80 13.18
C PRO A 222 -21.83 10.39 14.02
N LYS A 223 -23.05 10.80 13.59
CA LYS A 223 -24.28 10.18 14.10
C LYS A 223 -24.13 8.70 13.80
N HIS A 224 -24.19 7.85 14.81
CA HIS A 224 -24.17 6.40 14.69
C HIS A 224 -25.06 5.98 13.52
N THR A 225 -24.47 5.60 12.39
CA THR A 225 -25.16 4.85 11.36
C THR A 225 -25.45 3.50 11.99
N ARG A 226 -26.74 3.19 12.17
CA ARG A 226 -27.21 1.88 12.63
C ARG A 226 -26.51 0.80 11.81
N PRO A 227 -26.06 -0.30 12.43
CA PRO A 227 -25.55 -1.44 11.68
C PRO A 227 -26.62 -1.89 10.68
N ILE A 228 -26.21 -2.10 9.44
CA ILE A 228 -27.06 -2.69 8.40
C ILE A 228 -27.47 -4.07 8.93
N PRO A 229 -28.76 -4.38 9.10
CA PRO A 229 -29.18 -5.70 9.53
C PRO A 229 -28.74 -6.72 8.48
N ASN A 230 -28.02 -7.75 8.93
CA ASN A 230 -27.74 -8.93 8.12
C ASN A 230 -29.09 -9.49 7.63
N ARG A 231 -29.38 -9.37 6.34
CA ARG A 231 -30.41 -10.19 5.72
C ARG A 231 -29.79 -11.56 5.43
N ASN A 232 -30.30 -12.55 6.14
CA ASN A 232 -30.10 -13.97 5.85
C ASN A 232 -30.56 -14.30 4.43
#